data_14a707b836db5103189620c01771ae6d
#
_entry.id   14a707b836db5103189620c01771ae6d
#
_cell.length_a   1.000
_cell.length_b   1.000
_cell.length_c   1.000
_cell.angle_alpha   90.00
_cell.angle_beta   90.00
_cell.angle_gamma   90.00
#
_symmetry.space_group_name_H-M   'P 1'
#
loop_
_entity.id
_entity.type
_entity.pdbx_description
1 polymer ?
#
loop_
_entity_poly.entity_id
_entity_poly.type
_entity_poly.pdbx_seq_one_letter_code
_entity_poly.pdbx_strand_id
1 'polypeptide(L)'
;MKYNTRKWVAQRVFNNEKLLLELNKIIHPAVKSDFEFWVREQKGDFAFKETALLFELNLDKNCFKSILVTTDEKVRIKRVMERDGKTCQEVKNIIQKQMSEQEKRKRADFIIENNTDLENLGKEVERMLLELNKINKHEI
;
A
#
# COMPACT_ATOMS: atom_id res chain seq x y z
N MET A 1 -20.35 -7.52 26.86
CA MET A 1 -20.29 -6.50 25.77
C MET A 1 -18.86 -6.43 25.25
N LYS A 2 -18.57 -6.96 24.05
CA LYS A 2 -17.24 -6.76 23.41
C LYS A 2 -17.24 -5.32 22.85
N TYR A 3 -16.57 -4.41 23.52
CA TYR A 3 -16.33 -3.08 22.97
C TYR A 3 -15.49 -3.22 21.70
N ASN A 4 -16.00 -2.73 20.56
CA ASN A 4 -15.20 -2.65 19.33
C ASN A 4 -14.23 -1.48 19.45
N THR A 5 -13.11 -1.73 20.13
CA THR A 5 -12.06 -0.76 20.45
C THR A 5 -11.57 -0.02 19.19
N ARG A 6 -11.48 -0.73 18.04
CA ARG A 6 -11.06 -0.13 16.76
C ARG A 6 -12.05 0.94 16.30
N LYS A 7 -13.35 0.68 16.35
CA LYS A 7 -14.39 1.65 15.95
C LYS A 7 -14.39 2.86 16.88
N TRP A 8 -14.25 2.65 18.18
CA TRP A 8 -14.18 3.70 19.18
C TRP A 8 -12.97 4.63 18.99
N VAL A 9 -11.77 4.06 18.75
CA VAL A 9 -10.55 4.82 18.44
C VAL A 9 -10.72 5.57 17.13
N ALA A 10 -11.15 4.91 16.05
CA ALA A 10 -11.34 5.51 14.75
C ALA A 10 -12.24 6.76 14.81
N GLN A 11 -13.37 6.69 15.51
CA GLN A 11 -14.29 7.83 15.67
C GLN A 11 -13.65 9.04 16.36
N ARG A 12 -12.66 8.83 17.24
CA ARG A 12 -11.99 9.92 17.96
C ARG A 12 -10.85 10.54 17.18
N VAL A 13 -10.10 9.74 16.43
CA VAL A 13 -8.91 10.24 15.73
C VAL A 13 -9.22 10.72 14.32
N PHE A 14 -10.33 10.28 13.71
CA PHE A 14 -10.65 10.54 12.30
C PHE A 14 -10.79 12.05 11.99
N ASN A 15 -11.31 12.82 12.94
CA ASN A 15 -11.50 14.27 12.81
C ASN A 15 -10.58 15.07 13.73
N ASN A 16 -9.51 14.46 14.26
CA ASN A 16 -8.57 15.12 15.14
C ASN A 16 -7.13 14.76 14.75
N GLU A 17 -6.52 15.62 13.94
CA GLU A 17 -5.16 15.41 13.41
C GLU A 17 -4.12 15.24 14.52
N LYS A 18 -4.25 15.98 15.62
CA LYS A 18 -3.32 15.87 16.75
C LYS A 18 -3.39 14.50 17.41
N LEU A 19 -4.59 13.99 17.68
CA LEU A 19 -4.77 12.64 18.24
C LEU A 19 -4.33 11.57 17.25
N LEU A 20 -4.57 11.76 15.95
CA LEU A 20 -4.11 10.84 14.92
C LEU A 20 -2.57 10.79 14.87
N LEU A 21 -1.90 11.93 14.97
CA LEU A 21 -0.43 11.98 15.02
C LEU A 21 0.12 11.26 16.26
N GLU A 22 -0.47 11.49 17.44
CA GLU A 22 -0.05 10.80 18.67
C GLU A 22 -0.26 9.28 18.57
N LEU A 23 -1.39 8.84 18.04
CA LEU A 23 -1.65 7.41 17.80
C LEU A 23 -0.63 6.82 16.82
N ASN A 24 -0.32 7.52 15.74
CA ASN A 24 0.64 7.08 14.73
C ASN A 24 2.07 6.98 15.28
N LYS A 25 2.47 7.85 16.20
CA LYS A 25 3.77 7.75 16.90
C LYS A 25 3.91 6.45 17.68
N ILE A 26 2.81 5.88 18.15
CA ILE A 26 2.80 4.60 18.88
C ILE A 26 2.72 3.43 17.90
N ILE A 27 1.79 3.50 16.94
CA ILE A 27 1.49 2.39 16.03
C ILE A 27 2.62 2.15 15.02
N HIS A 28 3.18 3.21 14.42
CA HIS A 28 4.16 3.02 13.35
C HIS A 28 5.44 2.30 13.81
N PRO A 29 6.06 2.66 14.95
CA PRO A 29 7.22 1.91 15.45
C PRO A 29 6.89 0.46 15.81
N ALA A 30 5.73 0.21 16.42
CA ALA A 30 5.30 -1.13 16.79
C ALA A 30 5.11 -2.03 15.55
N VAL A 31 4.39 -1.53 14.54
CA VAL A 31 4.18 -2.24 13.27
C VAL A 31 5.51 -2.46 12.53
N LYS A 32 6.43 -1.48 12.57
CA LYS A 32 7.76 -1.62 11.97
C LYS A 32 8.54 -2.74 12.64
N SER A 33 8.61 -2.74 13.97
CA SER A 33 9.33 -3.75 14.75
C SER A 33 8.76 -5.16 14.54
N ASP A 34 7.43 -5.28 14.53
CA ASP A 34 6.73 -6.55 14.29
C ASP A 34 7.03 -7.09 12.88
N PHE A 35 6.99 -6.21 11.86
CA PHE A 35 7.33 -6.58 10.50
C PHE A 35 8.79 -7.00 10.35
N GLU A 36 9.73 -6.28 10.96
CA GLU A 36 11.17 -6.62 10.94
C GLU A 36 11.44 -7.96 11.64
N PHE A 37 10.72 -8.25 12.72
CA PHE A 37 10.78 -9.55 13.39
C PHE A 37 10.25 -10.65 12.47
N TRP A 38 9.07 -10.45 11.89
CA TRP A 38 8.47 -11.41 10.98
C TRP A 38 9.37 -11.69 9.75
N VAL A 39 9.99 -10.68 9.15
CA VAL A 39 10.90 -10.84 8.00
C VAL A 39 12.07 -11.77 8.34
N ARG A 40 12.65 -11.63 9.53
CA ARG A 40 13.78 -12.48 9.97
C ARG A 40 13.43 -13.98 10.08
N GLU A 41 12.17 -14.29 10.29
CA GLU A 41 11.68 -15.67 10.35
C GLU A 41 11.39 -16.29 8.97
N GLN A 42 11.39 -15.47 7.90
CA GLN A 42 11.10 -15.95 6.56
C GLN A 42 12.34 -16.64 5.95
N LYS A 43 12.06 -17.69 5.14
CA LYS A 43 13.11 -18.46 4.42
C LYS A 43 13.10 -18.23 2.91
N GLY A 44 12.18 -17.39 2.41
CA GLY A 44 12.08 -17.06 0.99
C GLY A 44 13.05 -15.95 0.58
N ASP A 45 13.30 -15.86 -0.72
CA ASP A 45 14.17 -14.83 -1.30
C ASP A 45 13.58 -13.41 -1.18
N PHE A 46 12.26 -13.31 -1.08
CA PHE A 46 11.55 -12.04 -0.98
C PHE A 46 10.48 -12.04 0.11
N ALA A 47 10.37 -10.92 0.80
CA ALA A 47 9.24 -10.58 1.67
C ALA A 47 8.52 -9.36 1.08
N PHE A 48 7.22 -9.48 0.83
CA PHE A 48 6.41 -8.39 0.29
C PHE A 48 5.62 -7.71 1.41
N LYS A 49 5.63 -6.37 1.39
CA LYS A 49 4.83 -5.54 2.28
C LYS A 49 3.88 -4.67 1.48
N GLU A 50 2.58 -4.82 1.71
CA GLU A 50 1.56 -3.97 1.11
C GLU A 50 1.22 -2.80 2.03
N THR A 51 1.20 -1.60 1.48
CA THR A 51 0.77 -0.39 2.18
C THR A 51 0.28 0.68 1.20
N ALA A 52 -0.82 1.33 1.53
CA ALA A 52 -1.35 2.44 0.72
C ALA A 52 -0.53 3.73 0.83
N LEU A 53 0.35 3.84 1.82
CA LEU A 53 1.09 5.06 2.17
C LEU A 53 2.62 4.90 2.00
N LEU A 54 3.07 4.02 1.12
CA LEU A 54 4.48 3.71 0.93
C LEU A 54 5.31 4.97 0.66
N PHE A 55 4.89 5.75 -0.33
CA PHE A 55 5.60 6.93 -0.79
C PHE A 55 5.32 8.16 0.08
N GLU A 56 4.10 8.31 0.56
CA GLU A 56 3.70 9.40 1.46
C GLU A 56 4.52 9.43 2.76
N LEU A 57 4.86 8.25 3.29
CA LEU A 57 5.67 8.09 4.50
C LEU A 57 7.15 7.81 4.21
N ASN A 58 7.60 7.89 2.95
CA ASN A 58 8.96 7.59 2.51
C ASN A 58 9.47 6.19 2.95
N LEU A 59 8.56 5.22 3.03
CA LEU A 59 8.90 3.85 3.43
C LEU A 59 9.59 3.08 2.29
N ASP A 60 9.45 3.53 1.05
CA ASP A 60 10.14 3.03 -0.15
C ASP A 60 11.66 3.01 0.04
N LYS A 61 12.23 3.98 0.78
CA LYS A 61 13.67 4.06 1.08
C LYS A 61 14.19 2.91 1.94
N ASN A 62 13.32 2.17 2.60
CA ASN A 62 13.66 1.01 3.44
C ASN A 62 13.33 -0.32 2.74
N CYS A 63 12.95 -0.28 1.47
CA CYS A 63 12.65 -1.45 0.67
C CYS A 63 13.77 -1.68 -0.34
N PHE A 64 14.04 -2.93 -0.67
CA PHE A 64 14.95 -3.28 -1.76
C PHE A 64 14.42 -2.76 -3.10
N LYS A 65 13.14 -2.97 -3.37
CA LYS A 65 12.40 -2.44 -4.52
C LYS A 65 10.97 -2.07 -4.14
N SER A 66 10.40 -1.13 -4.86
CA SER A 66 9.03 -0.67 -4.70
C SER A 66 8.19 -1.02 -5.93
N ILE A 67 6.97 -1.49 -5.69
CA ILE A 67 6.02 -1.89 -6.74
C ILE A 67 4.78 -1.02 -6.60
N LEU A 68 4.42 -0.30 -7.65
CA LEU A 68 3.15 0.42 -7.74
C LEU A 68 2.16 -0.42 -8.53
N VAL A 69 1.09 -0.85 -7.88
CA VAL A 69 -0.07 -1.41 -8.57
C VAL A 69 -1.06 -0.29 -8.83
N THR A 70 -1.37 -0.04 -10.08
CA THR A 70 -2.22 1.08 -10.49
C THR A 70 -3.33 0.65 -11.45
N THR A 71 -4.32 1.51 -11.61
CA THR A 71 -5.44 1.35 -12.56
C THR A 71 -6.01 2.74 -12.87
N ASP A 72 -6.70 2.86 -13.99
CA ASP A 72 -7.39 4.09 -14.38
C ASP A 72 -8.30 4.58 -13.26
N GLU A 73 -8.32 5.89 -13.04
CA GLU A 73 -9.07 6.50 -11.93
C GLU A 73 -10.56 6.13 -11.98
N LYS A 74 -11.16 6.13 -13.17
CA LYS A 74 -12.58 5.75 -13.34
C LYS A 74 -12.84 4.31 -12.90
N VAL A 75 -11.94 3.39 -13.27
CA VAL A 75 -12.02 1.97 -12.91
C VAL A 75 -11.82 1.80 -11.40
N ARG A 76 -10.84 2.53 -10.83
CA ARG A 76 -10.56 2.54 -9.39
C ARG A 76 -11.77 3.00 -8.59
N ILE A 77 -12.37 4.14 -8.97
CA ILE A 77 -13.55 4.68 -8.30
C ILE A 77 -14.69 3.66 -8.33
N LYS A 78 -14.98 3.09 -9.50
CA LYS A 78 -16.04 2.08 -9.64
C LYS A 78 -15.81 0.88 -8.72
N ARG A 79 -14.60 0.29 -8.74
CA ARG A 79 -14.24 -0.87 -7.90
C ARG A 79 -14.36 -0.57 -6.41
N VAL A 80 -13.93 0.60 -5.96
CA VAL A 80 -14.01 1.00 -4.55
C VAL A 80 -15.47 1.25 -4.13
N MET A 81 -16.26 1.89 -4.96
CA MET A 81 -17.70 2.06 -4.70
C MET A 81 -18.42 0.70 -4.53
N GLU A 82 -18.14 -0.25 -5.42
CA GLU A 82 -18.74 -1.59 -5.38
C GLU A 82 -18.29 -2.40 -4.14
N ARG A 83 -17.00 -2.32 -3.79
CA ARG A 83 -16.43 -3.07 -2.67
C ARG A 83 -16.85 -2.51 -1.31
N ASP A 84 -16.83 -1.20 -1.16
CA ASP A 84 -16.93 -0.52 0.15
C ASP A 84 -18.29 0.17 0.37
N GLY A 85 -19.17 0.19 -0.63
CA GLY A 85 -20.45 0.88 -0.57
C GLY A 85 -20.34 2.40 -0.47
N LYS A 86 -19.20 2.97 -0.89
CA LYS A 86 -18.95 4.42 -0.84
C LYS A 86 -19.54 5.14 -2.04
N THR A 87 -19.86 6.42 -1.86
CA THR A 87 -20.21 7.31 -2.96
C THR A 87 -18.97 7.70 -3.78
N CYS A 88 -19.16 8.08 -5.03
CA CYS A 88 -18.10 8.58 -5.90
C CYS A 88 -17.34 9.75 -5.26
N GLN A 89 -18.05 10.66 -4.60
CA GLN A 89 -17.43 11.83 -3.94
C GLN A 89 -16.54 11.42 -2.76
N GLU A 90 -16.97 10.46 -1.94
CA GLU A 90 -16.15 9.94 -0.84
C GLU A 90 -14.86 9.29 -1.34
N VAL A 91 -14.95 8.52 -2.44
CA VAL A 91 -13.75 7.89 -3.05
C VAL A 91 -12.80 8.95 -3.61
N LYS A 92 -13.30 9.97 -4.32
CA LYS A 92 -12.50 11.07 -4.82
C LYS A 92 -11.81 11.84 -3.68
N ASN A 93 -12.49 12.09 -2.59
CA ASN A 93 -11.92 12.75 -1.41
C ASN A 93 -10.77 11.93 -0.80
N ILE A 94 -10.84 10.60 -0.85
CA ILE A 94 -9.75 9.72 -0.38
C ILE A 94 -8.56 9.81 -1.34
N ILE A 95 -8.79 9.75 -2.66
CA ILE A 95 -7.75 9.85 -3.69
C ILE A 95 -6.99 11.19 -3.57
N GLN A 96 -7.71 12.30 -3.40
CA GLN A 96 -7.12 13.63 -3.26
C GLN A 96 -6.21 13.81 -2.04
N LYS A 97 -6.39 13.01 -1.00
CA LYS A 97 -5.54 13.02 0.21
C LYS A 97 -4.25 12.22 0.06
N GLN A 98 -4.12 11.45 -1.00
CA GLN A 98 -2.93 10.67 -1.28
C GLN A 98 -2.00 11.41 -2.25
N MET A 99 -0.74 10.99 -2.29
CA MET A 99 0.20 11.44 -3.32
C MET A 99 -0.36 11.17 -4.72
N SER A 100 -0.13 12.09 -5.65
CA SER A 100 -0.58 11.94 -7.03
C SER A 100 -0.01 10.68 -7.68
N GLU A 101 -0.78 10.08 -8.59
CA GLU A 101 -0.32 8.88 -9.29
C GLU A 101 0.95 9.15 -10.12
N GLN A 102 1.06 10.34 -10.72
CA GLN A 102 2.25 10.72 -11.47
C GLN A 102 3.51 10.75 -10.61
N GLU A 103 3.41 11.24 -9.38
CA GLU A 103 4.54 11.25 -8.43
C GLU A 103 4.89 9.84 -7.98
N LYS A 104 3.90 8.98 -7.69
CA LYS A 104 4.11 7.57 -7.34
C LYS A 104 4.81 6.81 -8.48
N ARG A 105 4.38 7.02 -9.73
CA ARG A 105 5.00 6.43 -10.93
C ARG A 105 6.46 6.81 -11.10
N LYS A 106 6.85 8.04 -10.76
CA LYS A 106 8.24 8.49 -10.83
C LYS A 106 9.13 7.86 -9.76
N ARG A 107 8.55 7.44 -8.64
CA ARG A 107 9.28 6.87 -7.49
C ARG A 107 9.34 5.36 -7.50
N ALA A 108 8.36 4.70 -8.09
CA ALA A 108 8.27 3.26 -8.12
C ALA A 108 9.31 2.62 -9.03
N ASP A 109 9.97 1.56 -8.57
CA ASP A 109 10.89 0.75 -9.38
C ASP A 109 10.15 -0.09 -10.41
N PHE A 110 8.97 -0.61 -10.05
CA PHE A 110 8.09 -1.39 -10.92
C PHE A 110 6.68 -0.84 -10.91
N ILE A 111 6.01 -0.94 -12.07
CA ILE A 111 4.62 -0.54 -12.22
C ILE A 111 3.84 -1.72 -12.81
N ILE A 112 2.73 -2.07 -12.18
CA ILE A 112 1.78 -3.07 -12.62
C ILE A 112 0.45 -2.39 -12.93
N GLU A 113 -0.02 -2.51 -14.17
CA GLU A 113 -1.30 -1.96 -14.62
C GLU A 113 -2.42 -2.98 -14.40
N ASN A 114 -3.39 -2.65 -13.54
CA ASN A 114 -4.56 -3.50 -13.27
C ASN A 114 -5.82 -2.94 -13.93
N ASN A 115 -5.76 -2.70 -15.24
CA ASN A 115 -6.86 -2.12 -16.01
C ASN A 115 -7.79 -3.17 -16.65
N THR A 116 -7.35 -4.43 -16.73
CA THR A 116 -8.04 -5.49 -17.43
C THR A 116 -8.48 -6.62 -16.49
N ASP A 117 -8.41 -7.85 -16.92
CA ASP A 117 -8.78 -9.05 -16.19
C ASP A 117 -7.63 -9.62 -15.34
N LEU A 118 -7.94 -10.68 -14.58
CA LEU A 118 -6.98 -11.35 -13.71
C LEU A 118 -5.89 -12.09 -14.48
N GLU A 119 -6.16 -12.55 -15.70
CA GLU A 119 -5.18 -13.27 -16.52
C GLU A 119 -4.04 -12.32 -16.94
N ASN A 120 -4.41 -11.14 -17.44
CA ASN A 120 -3.43 -10.12 -17.81
C ASN A 120 -2.67 -9.59 -16.61
N LEU A 121 -3.36 -9.38 -15.48
CA LEU A 121 -2.70 -9.00 -14.22
C LEU A 121 -1.67 -10.07 -13.81
N GLY A 122 -2.00 -11.36 -13.93
CA GLY A 122 -1.09 -12.45 -13.65
C GLY A 122 0.19 -12.40 -14.50
N LYS A 123 0.04 -12.16 -15.82
CA LYS A 123 1.18 -12.02 -16.75
C LYS A 123 2.10 -10.83 -16.38
N GLU A 124 1.51 -9.70 -15.98
CA GLU A 124 2.28 -8.52 -15.52
C GLU A 124 3.07 -8.84 -14.23
N VAL A 125 2.44 -9.55 -13.28
CA VAL A 125 3.09 -9.99 -12.04
C VAL A 125 4.24 -10.95 -12.34
N GLU A 126 4.02 -11.96 -13.20
CA GLU A 126 5.06 -12.92 -13.58
C GLU A 126 6.26 -12.23 -14.25
N ARG A 127 6.01 -11.30 -15.16
CA ARG A 127 7.06 -10.51 -15.81
C ARG A 127 7.88 -9.73 -14.77
N MET A 128 7.22 -9.04 -13.87
CA MET A 128 7.87 -8.28 -12.80
C MET A 128 8.71 -9.18 -11.89
N LEU A 129 8.20 -10.35 -11.50
CA LEU A 129 8.94 -11.31 -10.68
C LEU A 129 10.17 -11.85 -11.38
N LEU A 130 10.12 -12.10 -12.70
CA LEU A 130 11.28 -12.51 -13.48
C LEU A 130 12.37 -11.44 -13.51
N GLU A 131 12.00 -10.17 -13.65
CA GLU A 131 12.94 -9.04 -13.60
C GLU A 131 13.54 -8.89 -12.20
N LEU A 132 12.71 -8.94 -11.15
CA LEU A 132 13.15 -8.86 -9.75
C LEU A 132 14.15 -9.97 -9.41
N ASN A 133 13.92 -11.20 -9.84
CA ASN A 133 14.84 -12.33 -9.66
C ASN A 133 16.19 -12.13 -10.36
N LYS A 134 16.21 -11.50 -11.54
CA LYS A 134 17.47 -11.18 -12.22
C LYS A 134 18.29 -10.16 -11.43
N ILE A 135 17.66 -9.10 -10.91
CA ILE A 135 18.33 -8.08 -10.11
C ILE A 135 18.93 -8.71 -8.84
N ASN A 136 18.15 -9.52 -8.12
CA ASN A 136 18.60 -10.18 -6.89
C ASN A 136 19.83 -11.06 -7.09
N LYS A 137 19.95 -11.75 -8.23
CA LYS A 137 21.10 -12.60 -8.57
C LYS A 137 22.37 -11.82 -8.92
N HIS A 138 22.27 -10.54 -9.26
CA HIS A 138 23.41 -9.71 -9.64
C HIS A 138 23.96 -8.86 -8.47
N GLU A 139 23.19 -8.73 -7.38
CA GLU A 139 23.60 -7.94 -6.19
C GLU A 139 24.15 -8.81 -5.04
N ILE A 140 24.22 -10.14 -5.22
CA ILE A 140 24.87 -11.11 -4.33
C ILE A 140 26.21 -11.50 -4.89
#